data_a839bc258635bafd7064d4186549b7cd
#
_entry.id   a839bc258635bafd7064d4186549b7cd
#
_cell.length_a   1.000
_cell.length_b   1.000
_cell.length_c   1.000
_cell.angle_alpha   90.00
_cell.angle_beta   90.00
_cell.angle_gamma   90.00
#
_symmetry.space_group_name_H-M   'P 1'
#
loop_
_entity.id
_entity.type
_entity.pdbx_description
1 polymer ?
#
loop_
_entity_poly.entity_id
_entity_poly.type
_entity_poly.pdbx_seq_one_letter_code
_entity_poly.pdbx_strand_id
1 'polypeptide(L)'
;SVLGERVKYEHYPVGAYADGVRLDGEFAKLYGTLLESTISHSLAGDVTYIHCMLGGDRTGTFCAILEGLLGVDRSDIDKDYELTSLAGGPRQRNSDNWRGFMEYMNSFDGDCFRDKCVSWTLALGVDKDKINAFRRIMTDSI
;
A
#
# COMPACT_ATOMS: atom_id res chain seq x y z
N SER A 1 -22.51 8.72 10.55
CA SER A 1 -21.11 8.44 10.91
C SER A 1 -20.69 9.27 12.12
N VAL A 2 -19.92 8.71 13.03
CA VAL A 2 -19.32 9.44 14.18
C VAL A 2 -18.41 10.58 13.69
N LEU A 3 -17.90 10.47 12.47
CA LEU A 3 -17.02 11.46 11.82
C LEU A 3 -17.77 12.53 11.03
N GLY A 4 -19.11 12.51 11.02
CA GLY A 4 -19.96 13.49 10.32
C GLY A 4 -20.30 13.10 8.87
N GLU A 5 -21.19 13.89 8.25
CA GLU A 5 -21.73 13.60 6.91
C GLU A 5 -20.74 13.84 5.76
N ARG A 6 -19.66 14.56 6.01
CA ARG A 6 -18.60 14.86 5.02
C ARG A 6 -17.57 13.74 4.87
N VAL A 7 -17.64 12.71 5.72
CA VAL A 7 -16.68 11.58 5.66
C VAL A 7 -17.32 10.42 4.92
N LYS A 8 -16.74 10.06 3.79
CA LYS A 8 -17.09 8.84 3.06
C LYS A 8 -16.33 7.67 3.66
N TYR A 9 -17.04 6.61 4.02
CA TYR A 9 -16.44 5.37 4.49
C TYR A 9 -16.45 4.34 3.39
N GLU A 10 -15.28 3.75 3.10
CA GLU A 10 -15.10 2.65 2.17
C GLU A 10 -14.47 1.47 2.90
N HIS A 11 -14.97 0.26 2.65
CA HIS A 11 -14.51 -0.96 3.30
C HIS A 11 -13.96 -1.95 2.28
N TYR A 12 -12.68 -2.30 2.44
CA TYR A 12 -11.97 -3.26 1.61
C TYR A 12 -11.40 -4.38 2.50
N PRO A 13 -12.06 -5.55 2.55
CA PRO A 13 -11.63 -6.68 3.38
C PRO A 13 -10.46 -7.44 2.73
N VAL A 14 -9.32 -6.77 2.58
CA VAL A 14 -8.10 -7.36 2.02
C VAL A 14 -7.32 -8.16 3.05
N GLY A 15 -6.45 -9.07 2.58
CA GLY A 15 -5.46 -9.75 3.39
C GLY A 15 -4.21 -8.89 3.64
N ALA A 16 -3.27 -9.43 4.41
CA ALA A 16 -2.00 -8.80 4.72
C ALA A 16 -0.83 -9.62 4.15
N TYR A 17 0.32 -8.98 4.01
CA TYR A 17 1.59 -9.59 3.61
C TYR A 17 1.53 -10.31 2.26
N ALA A 18 2.35 -11.34 2.05
CA ALA A 18 2.41 -12.09 0.80
C ALA A 18 1.06 -12.68 0.41
N ASP A 19 0.34 -13.29 1.35
CA ASP A 19 -0.98 -13.90 1.07
C ASP A 19 -2.02 -12.87 0.64
N GLY A 20 -1.93 -11.65 1.19
CA GLY A 20 -2.85 -10.56 0.83
C GLY A 20 -2.62 -10.02 -0.58
N VAL A 21 -1.37 -9.98 -1.03
CA VAL A 21 -0.98 -9.29 -2.29
C VAL A 21 -0.78 -10.22 -3.49
N ARG A 22 -0.97 -11.53 -3.34
CA ARG A 22 -0.81 -12.48 -4.44
C ARG A 22 -1.78 -12.19 -5.59
N LEU A 23 -1.25 -12.10 -6.82
CA LEU A 23 -2.05 -11.88 -8.02
C LEU A 23 -3.02 -13.02 -8.32
N ASP A 24 -2.66 -14.25 -7.95
CA ASP A 24 -3.49 -15.45 -8.05
C ASP A 24 -4.36 -15.70 -6.80
N GLY A 25 -4.33 -14.78 -5.83
CA GLY A 25 -5.05 -14.87 -4.57
C GLY A 25 -6.45 -14.26 -4.61
N GLU A 26 -7.25 -14.59 -3.61
CA GLU A 26 -8.64 -14.11 -3.49
C GLU A 26 -8.76 -12.58 -3.34
N PHE A 27 -7.71 -11.91 -2.85
CA PHE A 27 -7.71 -10.46 -2.59
C PHE A 27 -7.22 -9.62 -3.77
N ALA A 28 -6.71 -10.21 -4.85
CA ALA A 28 -6.10 -9.48 -5.97
C ALA A 28 -7.04 -8.39 -6.53
N LYS A 29 -8.28 -8.76 -6.83
CA LYS A 29 -9.28 -7.81 -7.34
C LYS A 29 -9.59 -6.69 -6.34
N LEU A 30 -9.67 -7.01 -5.05
CA LEU A 30 -9.93 -6.02 -4.00
C LEU A 30 -8.76 -5.06 -3.83
N TYR A 31 -7.52 -5.53 -3.93
CA TYR A 31 -6.34 -4.65 -3.93
C TYR A 31 -6.34 -3.71 -5.13
N GLY A 32 -6.69 -4.18 -6.31
CA GLY A 32 -6.83 -3.33 -7.49
C GLY A 32 -7.86 -2.22 -7.27
N THR A 33 -9.03 -2.55 -6.74
CA THR A 33 -10.09 -1.59 -6.43
C THR A 33 -9.66 -0.61 -5.33
N LEU A 34 -9.01 -1.08 -4.27
CA LEU A 34 -8.50 -0.25 -3.19
C LEU A 34 -7.46 0.76 -3.69
N LEU A 35 -6.51 0.33 -4.53
CA LEU A 35 -5.51 1.20 -5.15
C LEU A 35 -6.16 2.25 -6.05
N GLU A 36 -7.07 1.83 -6.95
CA GLU A 36 -7.81 2.74 -7.83
C GLU A 36 -8.59 3.80 -7.03
N SER A 37 -9.27 3.40 -5.96
CA SER A 37 -10.00 4.34 -5.10
C SER A 37 -9.05 5.32 -4.41
N THR A 38 -7.98 4.82 -3.78
CA THR A 38 -7.01 5.65 -3.07
C THR A 38 -6.35 6.66 -4.00
N ILE A 39 -5.91 6.22 -5.18
CA ILE A 39 -5.29 7.09 -6.17
C ILE A 39 -6.30 8.13 -6.67
N SER A 40 -7.53 7.73 -6.98
CA SER A 40 -8.56 8.63 -7.48
C SER A 40 -8.94 9.71 -6.47
N HIS A 41 -9.07 9.37 -5.19
CA HIS A 41 -9.30 10.32 -4.12
C HIS A 41 -8.14 11.29 -3.95
N SER A 42 -6.91 10.79 -3.98
CA SER A 42 -5.71 11.65 -3.91
C SER A 42 -5.65 12.63 -5.09
N LEU A 43 -5.96 12.18 -6.31
CA LEU A 43 -6.01 13.05 -7.50
C LEU A 43 -7.14 14.09 -7.43
N ALA A 44 -8.22 13.80 -6.72
CA ALA A 44 -9.31 14.74 -6.46
C ALA A 44 -9.00 15.77 -5.36
N GLY A 45 -7.88 15.61 -4.65
CA GLY A 45 -7.47 16.46 -3.53
C GLY A 45 -8.13 16.07 -2.20
N ASP A 46 -8.71 14.89 -2.13
CA ASP A 46 -9.30 14.36 -0.90
C ASP A 46 -8.21 13.89 0.08
N VAL A 47 -8.49 14.01 1.37
CA VAL A 47 -7.65 13.43 2.43
C VAL A 47 -8.15 12.03 2.75
N THR A 48 -7.29 11.04 2.55
CA THR A 48 -7.60 9.64 2.82
C THR A 48 -6.98 9.19 4.13
N TYR A 49 -7.80 8.67 5.04
CA TYR A 49 -7.35 8.02 6.27
C TYR A 49 -7.49 6.50 6.12
N ILE A 50 -6.36 5.81 6.18
CA ILE A 50 -6.28 4.36 5.99
C ILE A 50 -6.07 3.68 7.34
N HIS A 51 -6.88 2.70 7.66
CA HIS A 51 -6.74 1.91 8.89
C HIS A 51 -7.23 0.47 8.72
N CYS A 52 -6.75 -0.41 9.55
CA CYS A 52 -7.34 -1.73 9.79
C CYS A 52 -7.72 -1.85 11.28
N MET A 53 -7.59 -3.02 11.89
CA MET A 53 -7.91 -3.18 13.32
C MET A 53 -6.82 -2.57 14.21
N LEU A 54 -5.53 -2.91 13.97
CA LEU A 54 -4.38 -2.48 14.78
C LEU A 54 -3.40 -1.57 14.03
N GLY A 55 -3.65 -1.30 12.77
CA GLY A 55 -2.78 -0.47 11.92
C GLY A 55 -1.48 -1.15 11.44
N GLY A 56 -1.17 -2.37 11.91
CA GLY A 56 0.12 -3.02 11.65
C GLY A 56 0.17 -3.89 10.40
N ASP A 57 -0.74 -4.84 10.25
CA ASP A 57 -0.60 -5.88 9.23
C ASP A 57 -1.17 -5.45 7.87
N ARG A 58 -2.49 -5.32 7.73
CA ARG A 58 -3.14 -4.90 6.48
C ARG A 58 -2.79 -3.48 6.09
N THR A 59 -2.83 -2.56 7.04
CA THR A 59 -2.45 -1.15 6.83
C THR A 59 -0.98 -1.05 6.50
N GLY A 60 -0.09 -1.71 7.25
CA GLY A 60 1.35 -1.70 6.99
C GLY A 60 1.70 -2.28 5.62
N THR A 61 1.06 -3.38 5.19
CA THR A 61 1.22 -3.94 3.84
C THR A 61 0.82 -2.93 2.76
N PHE A 62 -0.34 -2.29 2.93
CA PHE A 62 -0.85 -1.33 1.95
C PHE A 62 -0.02 -0.03 1.91
N CYS A 63 0.36 0.50 3.07
CA CYS A 63 1.25 1.67 3.16
C CYS A 63 2.60 1.41 2.49
N ALA A 64 3.21 0.24 2.72
CA ALA A 64 4.47 -0.12 2.06
C ALA A 64 4.36 -0.16 0.53
N ILE A 65 3.22 -0.57 -0.02
CA ILE A 65 2.97 -0.52 -1.47
C ILE A 65 2.86 0.94 -1.94
N LEU A 66 2.10 1.78 -1.24
CA LEU A 66 1.98 3.21 -1.59
C LEU A 66 3.34 3.91 -1.51
N GLU A 67 4.10 3.71 -0.44
CA GLU A 67 5.45 4.24 -0.26
C GLU A 67 6.39 3.77 -1.38
N GLY A 68 6.32 2.49 -1.73
CA GLY A 68 7.05 1.93 -2.87
C GLY A 68 6.70 2.63 -4.18
N LEU A 69 5.41 2.83 -4.49
CA LEU A 69 4.96 3.57 -5.69
C LEU A 69 5.48 5.00 -5.71
N LEU A 70 5.59 5.66 -4.56
CA LEU A 70 6.11 7.01 -4.41
C LEU A 70 7.65 7.06 -4.51
N GLY A 71 8.33 5.93 -4.37
CA GLY A 71 9.78 5.84 -4.47
C GLY A 71 10.50 6.07 -3.15
N VAL A 72 9.83 5.83 -2.02
CA VAL A 72 10.46 5.81 -0.70
C VAL A 72 11.51 4.70 -0.64
N ASP A 73 12.64 4.98 -0.02
CA ASP A 73 13.71 4.00 0.14
C ASP A 73 13.25 2.81 0.99
N ARG A 74 13.65 1.61 0.58
CA ARG A 74 13.28 0.36 1.25
C ARG A 74 13.60 0.38 2.75
N SER A 75 14.71 0.97 3.14
CA SER A 75 15.10 1.06 4.56
C SER A 75 14.15 1.93 5.37
N ASP A 76 13.52 2.93 4.75
CA ASP A 76 12.56 3.80 5.41
C ASP A 76 11.18 3.17 5.48
N ILE A 77 10.77 2.42 4.45
CA ILE A 77 9.58 1.56 4.48
C ILE A 77 9.68 0.53 5.61
N ASP A 78 10.85 -0.11 5.77
CA ASP A 78 11.07 -1.06 6.87
C ASP A 78 10.97 -0.39 8.25
N LYS A 79 11.46 0.84 8.39
CA LYS A 79 11.35 1.62 9.64
C LYS A 79 9.91 2.02 9.94
N ASP A 80 9.16 2.49 8.93
CA ASP A 80 7.75 2.84 9.10
C ASP A 80 6.95 1.64 9.59
N TYR A 81 7.13 0.49 8.96
CA TYR A 81 6.51 -0.76 9.42
C TYR A 81 6.87 -1.08 10.89
N GLU A 82 8.13 -0.92 11.29
CA GLU A 82 8.59 -1.18 12.66
C GLU A 82 8.02 -0.19 13.68
N LEU A 83 7.75 1.07 13.28
CA LEU A 83 7.12 2.08 14.14
C LEU A 83 5.72 1.67 14.62
N THR A 84 5.02 0.84 13.88
CA THR A 84 3.71 0.31 14.31
C THR A 84 3.80 -0.53 15.58
N SER A 85 5.00 -0.99 15.95
CA SER A 85 5.25 -1.69 17.23
C SER A 85 4.94 -0.84 18.46
N LEU A 86 4.94 0.48 18.32
CA LEU A 86 4.61 1.40 19.42
C LEU A 86 3.11 1.35 19.81
N ALA A 87 2.26 0.85 18.91
CA ALA A 87 0.81 0.91 19.08
C ALA A 87 0.13 -0.45 19.29
N GLY A 88 0.76 -1.58 18.94
CA GLY A 88 -0.03 -2.82 18.92
C GLY A 88 0.73 -4.14 18.88
N GLY A 89 1.92 -4.20 19.45
CA GLY A 89 2.74 -5.42 19.49
C GLY A 89 3.86 -5.44 18.44
N PRO A 90 4.87 -6.28 18.62
CA PRO A 90 6.11 -6.19 17.86
C PRO A 90 5.91 -6.39 16.36
N ARG A 91 6.38 -5.45 15.57
CA ARG A 91 6.52 -5.53 14.12
C ARG A 91 8.00 -5.37 13.80
N GLN A 92 8.57 -6.35 13.13
CA GLN A 92 10.00 -6.40 12.85
C GLN A 92 10.23 -6.73 11.38
N ARG A 93 11.18 -6.00 10.74
CA ARG A 93 11.55 -6.22 9.33
C ARG A 93 12.10 -7.61 9.05
N ASN A 94 12.58 -8.32 10.05
CA ASN A 94 13.08 -9.69 9.95
C ASN A 94 12.03 -10.75 10.27
N SER A 95 10.77 -10.37 10.55
CA SER A 95 9.69 -11.34 10.73
C SER A 95 9.41 -12.11 9.42
N ASP A 96 8.98 -13.35 9.53
CA ASP A 96 8.69 -14.19 8.37
C ASP A 96 7.62 -13.59 7.47
N ASN A 97 6.59 -13.00 8.05
CA ASN A 97 5.51 -12.34 7.31
C ASN A 97 6.02 -11.17 6.47
N TRP A 98 6.81 -10.27 7.07
CA TRP A 98 7.34 -9.10 6.37
C TRP A 98 8.36 -9.49 5.30
N ARG A 99 9.27 -10.42 5.61
CA ARG A 99 10.23 -10.94 4.64
C ARG A 99 9.52 -11.59 3.45
N GLY A 100 8.55 -12.46 3.72
CA GLY A 100 7.77 -13.12 2.67
C GLY A 100 7.03 -12.12 1.77
N PHE A 101 6.45 -11.06 2.34
CA PHE A 101 5.84 -9.97 1.57
C PHE A 101 6.87 -9.29 0.68
N MET A 102 8.01 -8.92 1.24
CA MET A 102 9.05 -8.23 0.49
C MET A 102 9.70 -9.11 -0.58
N GLU A 103 9.88 -10.39 -0.31
CA GLU A 103 10.37 -11.37 -1.30
C GLU A 103 9.37 -11.50 -2.46
N TYR A 104 8.07 -11.58 -2.16
CA TYR A 104 7.04 -11.63 -3.17
C TYR A 104 7.04 -10.35 -4.03
N MET A 105 7.07 -9.16 -3.44
CA MET A 105 7.13 -7.90 -4.19
C MET A 105 8.42 -7.79 -5.01
N ASN A 106 9.55 -8.31 -4.50
CA ASN A 106 10.81 -8.33 -5.22
C ASN A 106 10.86 -9.32 -6.39
N SER A 107 9.89 -10.21 -6.53
CA SER A 107 9.78 -11.12 -7.67
C SER A 107 9.26 -10.46 -8.95
N PHE A 108 8.73 -9.25 -8.85
CA PHE A 108 8.25 -8.48 -10.01
C PHE A 108 9.38 -7.77 -10.75
N ASP A 109 9.17 -7.49 -12.04
CA ASP A 109 10.14 -6.82 -12.89
C ASP A 109 10.43 -5.39 -12.41
N GLY A 110 11.70 -5.00 -12.44
CA GLY A 110 12.15 -3.66 -12.11
C GLY A 110 13.53 -3.62 -11.48
N ASP A 111 14.22 -2.49 -11.65
CA ASP A 111 15.57 -2.27 -11.14
C ASP A 111 15.59 -1.86 -9.65
N CYS A 112 14.49 -1.31 -9.17
CA CYS A 112 14.33 -0.88 -7.79
C CYS A 112 12.96 -1.29 -7.23
N PHE A 113 12.78 -1.14 -5.91
CA PHE A 113 11.52 -1.52 -5.25
C PHE A 113 10.31 -0.78 -5.81
N ARG A 114 10.47 0.51 -6.17
CA ARG A 114 9.42 1.29 -6.84
C ARG A 114 8.95 0.63 -8.13
N ASP A 115 9.88 0.26 -9.01
CA ASP A 115 9.55 -0.31 -10.31
C ASP A 115 8.81 -1.64 -10.16
N LYS A 116 9.18 -2.42 -9.15
CA LYS A 116 8.51 -3.68 -8.78
C LYS A 116 7.10 -3.44 -8.27
N CYS A 117 6.89 -2.44 -7.42
CA CYS A 117 5.55 -2.02 -6.99
C CYS A 117 4.70 -1.54 -8.17
N VAL A 118 5.28 -0.78 -9.10
CA VAL A 118 4.59 -0.37 -10.34
C VAL A 118 4.20 -1.59 -11.17
N SER A 119 5.12 -2.52 -11.40
CA SER A 119 4.86 -3.73 -12.18
C SER A 119 3.73 -4.57 -11.58
N TRP A 120 3.74 -4.76 -10.25
CA TRP A 120 2.67 -5.44 -9.53
C TRP A 120 1.32 -4.70 -9.66
N THR A 121 1.32 -3.38 -9.50
CA THR A 121 0.10 -2.55 -9.59
C THR A 121 -0.50 -2.58 -11.00
N LEU A 122 0.34 -2.54 -12.03
CA LEU A 122 -0.10 -2.70 -13.43
C LEU A 122 -0.70 -4.08 -13.69
N ALA A 123 -0.13 -5.14 -13.08
CA ALA A 123 -0.68 -6.48 -13.19
C ALA A 123 -2.08 -6.63 -12.56
N LEU A 124 -2.43 -5.77 -11.59
CA LEU A 124 -3.79 -5.65 -11.06
C LEU A 124 -4.75 -4.88 -11.98
N GLY A 125 -4.27 -4.29 -13.06
CA GLY A 125 -5.07 -3.53 -14.02
C GLY A 125 -5.22 -2.05 -13.71
N VAL A 126 -4.45 -1.52 -12.75
CA VAL A 126 -4.44 -0.08 -12.45
C VAL A 126 -3.74 0.68 -13.57
N ASP A 127 -4.32 1.78 -13.98
CA ASP A 127 -3.83 2.59 -15.10
C ASP A 127 -2.48 3.26 -14.80
N LYS A 128 -1.54 3.15 -15.73
CA LYS A 128 -0.17 3.69 -15.60
C LYS A 128 -0.16 5.22 -15.46
N ASP A 129 -1.01 5.91 -16.20
CA ASP A 129 -1.04 7.38 -16.16
C ASP A 129 -1.58 7.88 -14.84
N LYS A 130 -2.53 7.16 -14.23
CA LYS A 130 -3.00 7.42 -12.86
C LYS A 130 -1.89 7.23 -11.82
N ILE A 131 -1.10 6.15 -11.93
CA ILE A 131 0.05 5.92 -11.03
C ILE A 131 1.06 7.07 -11.15
N ASN A 132 1.38 7.50 -12.37
CA ASN A 132 2.30 8.60 -12.62
C ASN A 132 1.75 9.94 -12.10
N ALA A 133 0.46 10.21 -12.29
CA ALA A 133 -0.20 11.41 -11.79
C ALA A 133 -0.23 11.44 -10.25
N PHE A 134 -0.58 10.33 -9.61
CA PHE A 134 -0.54 10.16 -8.16
C PHE A 134 0.86 10.47 -7.61
N ARG A 135 1.90 9.88 -8.21
CA ARG A 135 3.27 10.14 -7.81
C ARG A 135 3.61 11.62 -7.87
N ARG A 136 3.29 12.31 -8.98
CA ARG A 136 3.57 13.75 -9.13
C ARG A 136 2.95 14.57 -8.02
N ILE A 137 1.65 14.40 -7.76
CA ILE A 137 0.99 15.21 -6.72
C ILE A 137 1.50 14.93 -5.31
N MET A 138 2.00 13.72 -5.04
CA MET A 138 2.49 13.33 -3.72
C MET A 138 3.96 13.68 -3.49
N THR A 139 4.77 13.83 -4.55
CA THR A 139 6.21 14.07 -4.43
C THR A 139 6.65 15.47 -4.87
N ASP A 140 5.93 16.13 -5.78
CA ASP A 140 6.28 17.46 -6.29
C ASP A 140 5.69 18.60 -5.45
N SER A 141 4.96 18.29 -4.38
CA SER A 141 4.34 19.28 -3.46
C SER A 141 5.21 19.64 -2.26
N ILE A 142 6.49 19.25 -2.27
CA ILE A 142 7.45 19.53 -1.20
C ILE A 142 8.47 20.57 -1.67
#